data_0f8d6f7d6887f515391ea82053ebc51e
#
_entry.id   0f8d6f7d6887f515391ea82053ebc51e
#
_cell.length_a   1.000
_cell.length_b   1.000
_cell.length_c   1.000
_cell.angle_alpha   90.00
_cell.angle_beta   90.00
_cell.angle_gamma   90.00
#
_symmetry.space_group_name_H-M   'P 1'
#
loop_
_entity.id
_entity.type
_entity.pdbx_description
1 polymer ?
#
loop_
_entity_poly.entity_id
_entity_poly.type
_entity_poly.pdbx_seq_one_letter_code
_entity_poly.pdbx_strand_id
1 'polypeptide(L)'
;MDGVVWPVQGAQVAIVDGSRVLLQLRPFPPGWELPGGHVERDEDPAQTAVREAEEETGYRVNIRGLVGVYSWSGLRNAADAVFLAEIAGGHPRWSIEALRTVFVTAEGIPRTAFPWCRQRVYDALARSEGAPPVHRVQPITPRTVVAFSTSWLATPLDRLRGRGHRDTGQR
;
A
#
# COMPACT_ATOMS: atom_id res chain seq x y z
N MET A 1 -20.09 -7.09 19.01
CA MET A 1 -20.36 -7.42 17.59
C MET A 1 -19.16 -8.18 17.10
N ASP A 2 -19.30 -9.47 17.06
CA ASP A 2 -18.23 -10.36 16.65
C ASP A 2 -17.95 -10.12 15.18
N GLY A 3 -16.80 -9.52 14.89
CA GLY A 3 -16.43 -9.21 13.52
C GLY A 3 -16.24 -10.51 12.74
N VAL A 4 -17.02 -10.68 11.69
CA VAL A 4 -16.82 -11.78 10.73
C VAL A 4 -15.41 -11.66 10.18
N VAL A 5 -14.55 -12.62 10.53
CA VAL A 5 -13.20 -12.71 9.98
C VAL A 5 -13.32 -13.34 8.60
N TRP A 6 -13.24 -12.51 7.58
CA TRP A 6 -13.18 -12.99 6.20
C TRP A 6 -11.85 -13.67 5.95
N PRO A 7 -11.81 -14.73 5.12
CA PRO A 7 -10.55 -15.30 4.71
C PRO A 7 -9.68 -14.24 4.02
N VAL A 8 -8.39 -14.22 4.37
CA VAL A 8 -7.42 -13.33 3.73
C VAL A 8 -7.25 -13.75 2.28
N GLN A 9 -7.55 -12.84 1.36
CA GLN A 9 -7.48 -13.07 -0.08
C GLN A 9 -6.41 -12.22 -0.75
N GLY A 10 -5.95 -11.16 -0.08
CA GLY A 10 -4.90 -10.29 -0.56
C GLY A 10 -3.84 -10.04 0.50
N ALA A 11 -2.63 -9.76 0.06
CA ALA A 11 -1.54 -9.36 0.91
C ALA A 11 -0.87 -8.11 0.35
N GLN A 12 -0.57 -7.15 1.24
CA GLN A 12 0.18 -5.95 0.89
C GLN A 12 1.39 -5.81 1.80
N VAL A 13 2.39 -5.08 1.34
CA VAL A 13 3.60 -4.80 2.08
C VAL A 13 3.80 -3.30 2.28
N ALA A 14 3.96 -2.89 3.53
CA ALA A 14 4.40 -1.56 3.91
C ALA A 14 5.92 -1.57 4.07
N ILE A 15 6.63 -1.18 3.01
CA ILE A 15 8.09 -1.05 3.03
C ILE A 15 8.40 0.30 3.66
N VAL A 16 9.03 0.28 4.84
CA VAL A 16 9.30 1.48 5.64
C VAL A 16 10.77 1.86 5.56
N ASP A 17 11.03 3.16 5.38
CA ASP A 17 12.34 3.81 5.46
C ASP A 17 12.23 5.05 6.34
N GLY A 18 12.64 4.93 7.60
CA GLY A 18 12.43 5.95 8.64
C GLY A 18 10.94 6.24 8.85
N SER A 19 10.53 7.49 8.67
CA SER A 19 9.13 7.93 8.77
C SER A 19 8.35 7.86 7.45
N ARG A 20 8.89 7.18 6.43
CA ARG A 20 8.30 7.11 5.10
C ARG A 20 7.89 5.69 4.76
N VAL A 21 6.82 5.55 4.01
CA VAL A 21 6.31 4.29 3.46
C VAL A 21 6.30 4.35 1.94
N LEU A 22 6.72 3.28 1.29
CA LEU A 22 6.69 3.18 -0.17
C LEU A 22 5.26 2.97 -0.66
N LEU A 23 4.85 3.81 -1.59
CA LEU A 23 3.62 3.65 -2.37
C LEU A 23 3.96 3.41 -3.84
N GLN A 24 3.08 2.70 -4.52
CA GLN A 24 3.11 2.51 -5.95
C GLN A 24 1.90 3.14 -6.63
N LEU A 25 2.11 3.61 -7.86
CA LEU A 25 1.03 4.07 -8.73
C LEU A 25 0.59 2.93 -9.65
N ARG A 26 -0.61 2.42 -9.44
CA ARG A 26 -1.23 1.42 -10.34
C ARG A 26 -1.72 2.06 -11.63
N PRO A 27 -1.61 1.36 -12.78
CA PRO A 27 -2.15 1.84 -14.05
C PRO A 27 -3.67 1.74 -14.14
N PHE A 28 -4.27 0.66 -13.56
CA PHE A 28 -5.70 0.41 -13.66
C PHE A 28 -6.28 -0.41 -12.49
N PRO A 29 -7.36 0.08 -11.83
CA PRO A 29 -7.76 1.48 -11.85
C PRO A 29 -6.63 2.34 -11.32
N PRO A 30 -6.41 3.55 -11.87
CA PRO A 30 -5.27 4.37 -11.47
C PRO A 30 -5.43 4.82 -10.01
N GLY A 31 -4.36 4.68 -9.23
CA GLY A 31 -4.36 5.06 -7.81
C GLY A 31 -3.06 4.70 -7.12
N TRP A 32 -2.74 5.46 -6.06
CA TRP A 32 -1.61 5.12 -5.20
C TRP A 32 -2.03 4.17 -4.10
N GLU A 33 -1.22 3.14 -3.89
CA GLU A 33 -1.42 2.18 -2.80
C GLU A 33 -0.11 1.53 -2.35
N LEU A 34 -0.20 0.69 -1.32
CA LEU A 34 0.89 -0.20 -0.94
C LEU A 34 1.06 -1.29 -2.00
N PRO A 35 2.29 -1.74 -2.29
CA PRO A 35 2.54 -2.90 -3.14
C PRO A 35 1.82 -4.13 -2.59
N GLY A 36 1.33 -5.00 -3.48
CA GLY A 36 0.66 -6.23 -3.08
C GLY A 36 -0.36 -6.74 -4.07
N GLY A 37 -0.79 -7.98 -3.86
CA GLY A 37 -1.67 -8.70 -4.76
C GLY A 37 -2.50 -9.78 -4.09
N HIS A 38 -3.03 -10.69 -4.91
CA HIS A 38 -3.81 -11.81 -4.44
C HIS A 38 -2.92 -12.90 -3.87
N VAL A 39 -3.39 -13.53 -2.79
CA VAL A 39 -2.76 -14.72 -2.22
C VAL A 39 -3.05 -15.91 -3.15
N GLU A 40 -2.01 -16.52 -3.69
CA GLU A 40 -2.13 -17.72 -4.53
C GLU A 40 -2.45 -18.95 -3.70
N ARG A 41 -2.92 -20.03 -4.37
CA ARG A 41 -3.48 -21.21 -3.69
C ARG A 41 -2.54 -21.84 -2.67
N ASP A 42 -1.24 -21.86 -2.95
CA ASP A 42 -0.21 -22.53 -2.15
C ASP A 42 0.73 -21.55 -1.45
N GLU A 43 0.36 -20.27 -1.40
CA GLU A 43 1.09 -19.19 -0.73
C GLU A 43 0.47 -18.84 0.62
N ASP A 44 1.30 -18.52 1.60
CA ASP A 44 0.80 -17.75 2.74
C ASP A 44 0.84 -16.24 2.44
N PRO A 45 0.03 -15.41 3.13
CA PRO A 45 -0.03 -13.99 2.86
C PRO A 45 1.32 -13.24 3.00
N ALA A 46 2.24 -13.71 3.85
CA ALA A 46 3.55 -13.07 3.98
C ALA A 46 4.46 -13.39 2.78
N GLN A 47 4.36 -14.60 2.23
CA GLN A 47 5.07 -14.98 1.00
C GLN A 47 4.57 -14.14 -0.18
N THR A 48 3.26 -13.98 -0.33
CA THR A 48 2.66 -13.08 -1.33
C THR A 48 3.21 -11.66 -1.18
N ALA A 49 3.25 -11.10 0.03
CA ALA A 49 3.75 -9.75 0.27
C ALA A 49 5.22 -9.59 -0.15
N VAL A 50 6.06 -10.60 0.06
CA VAL A 50 7.49 -10.60 -0.37
C VAL A 50 7.60 -10.67 -1.88
N ARG A 51 6.86 -11.58 -2.52
CA ARG A 51 6.86 -11.75 -3.98
C ARG A 51 6.42 -10.47 -4.68
N GLU A 52 5.29 -9.91 -4.28
CA GLU A 52 4.73 -8.67 -4.85
C GLU A 52 5.67 -7.47 -4.65
N ALA A 53 6.35 -7.38 -3.50
CA ALA A 53 7.36 -6.33 -3.30
C ALA A 53 8.44 -6.36 -4.38
N GLU A 54 8.97 -7.55 -4.67
CA GLU A 54 10.03 -7.69 -5.67
C GLU A 54 9.51 -7.48 -7.10
N GLU A 55 8.35 -8.06 -7.43
CA GLU A 55 7.75 -7.97 -8.77
C GLU A 55 7.35 -6.55 -9.13
N GLU A 56 6.66 -5.86 -8.21
CA GLU A 56 6.10 -4.53 -8.46
C GLU A 56 7.11 -3.40 -8.24
N THR A 57 8.04 -3.56 -7.31
CA THR A 57 8.93 -2.45 -6.92
C THR A 57 10.41 -2.67 -7.23
N GLY A 58 10.82 -3.93 -7.41
CA GLY A 58 12.22 -4.33 -7.55
C GLY A 58 13.01 -4.42 -6.25
N TYR A 59 12.37 -4.13 -5.10
CA TYR A 59 12.99 -4.30 -3.79
C TYR A 59 12.78 -5.71 -3.24
N ARG A 60 13.86 -6.33 -2.78
CA ARG A 60 13.79 -7.50 -1.91
C ARG A 60 13.61 -7.02 -0.48
N VAL A 61 12.72 -7.65 0.25
CA VAL A 61 12.32 -7.20 1.59
C VAL A 61 12.39 -8.31 2.62
N ASN A 62 12.62 -7.92 3.87
CA ASN A 62 12.45 -8.76 5.04
C ASN A 62 11.19 -8.34 5.79
N ILE A 63 10.25 -9.28 5.99
CA ILE A 63 9.06 -9.05 6.80
C ILE A 63 9.47 -8.87 8.26
N ARG A 64 8.99 -7.78 8.88
CA ARG A 64 9.22 -7.45 10.30
C ARG A 64 8.01 -7.78 11.18
N GLY A 65 6.87 -8.01 10.60
CA GLY A 65 5.65 -8.43 11.28
C GLY A 65 4.38 -8.01 10.57
N LEU A 66 3.26 -8.40 11.16
CA LEU A 66 1.93 -8.01 10.67
C LEU A 66 1.63 -6.58 11.12
N VAL A 67 1.21 -5.72 10.21
CA VAL A 67 0.60 -4.41 10.49
C VAL A 67 -0.84 -4.60 10.93
N GLY A 68 -1.59 -5.37 10.17
CA GLY A 68 -2.98 -5.67 10.48
C GLY A 68 -3.71 -6.44 9.41
N VAL A 69 -4.95 -6.81 9.75
CA VAL A 69 -5.92 -7.42 8.83
C VAL A 69 -7.03 -6.41 8.57
N TYR A 70 -7.31 -6.17 7.30
CA TYR A 70 -8.28 -5.18 6.82
C TYR A 70 -9.41 -5.88 6.10
N SER A 71 -10.52 -6.04 6.81
CA SER A 71 -11.74 -6.65 6.26
C SER A 71 -12.51 -5.64 5.44
N TRP A 72 -12.89 -6.02 4.23
CA TRP A 72 -13.75 -5.23 3.38
C TRP A 72 -15.21 -5.43 3.77
N SER A 73 -16.00 -4.40 3.69
CA SER A 73 -17.46 -4.48 3.86
C SER A 73 -18.17 -3.69 2.77
N GLY A 74 -19.37 -4.14 2.40
CA GLY A 74 -20.20 -3.51 1.37
C GLY A 74 -20.13 -4.24 0.03
N LEU A 75 -19.41 -3.70 -0.96
CA LEU A 75 -19.32 -4.29 -2.31
C LEU A 75 -18.42 -5.52 -2.40
N ARG A 76 -17.61 -5.77 -1.41
CA ARG A 76 -16.67 -6.89 -1.35
C ARG A 76 -16.63 -7.46 0.06
N ASN A 77 -16.67 -8.79 0.15
CA ASN A 77 -16.51 -9.54 1.39
C ASN A 77 -15.20 -10.34 1.33
N ALA A 78 -14.13 -9.72 1.75
CA ALA A 78 -12.78 -10.27 1.75
C ALA A 78 -11.95 -9.59 2.83
N ALA A 79 -10.75 -10.08 3.07
CA ALA A 79 -9.77 -9.40 3.91
C ALA A 79 -8.41 -9.36 3.22
N ASP A 80 -7.66 -8.30 3.51
CA ASP A 80 -6.26 -8.16 3.13
C ASP A 80 -5.40 -8.17 4.40
N ALA A 81 -4.27 -8.88 4.37
CA ALA A 81 -3.22 -8.75 5.35
C ALA A 81 -2.20 -7.69 4.88
N VAL A 82 -1.77 -6.81 5.77
CA VAL A 82 -0.70 -5.85 5.50
C VAL A 82 0.48 -6.17 6.39
N PHE A 83 1.65 -6.34 5.79
CA PHE A 83 2.89 -6.66 6.49
C PHE A 83 3.83 -5.47 6.51
N LEU A 84 4.50 -5.27 7.65
CA LEU A 84 5.61 -4.35 7.79
C LEU A 84 6.87 -5.00 7.24
N ALA A 85 7.64 -4.28 6.45
CA ALA A 85 8.90 -4.77 5.90
C ALA A 85 9.97 -3.69 5.83
N GLU A 86 11.21 -4.13 5.80
CA GLU A 86 12.39 -3.32 5.52
C GLU A 86 13.08 -3.80 4.23
N ILE A 87 13.79 -2.90 3.57
CA ILE A 87 14.57 -3.24 2.38
C ILE A 87 15.76 -4.12 2.79
N ALA A 88 15.84 -5.30 2.18
CA ALA A 88 16.98 -6.22 2.29
C ALA A 88 17.93 -6.11 1.10
N GLY A 89 17.50 -5.51 -0.01
CA GLY A 89 18.29 -5.35 -1.21
C GLY A 89 17.44 -5.00 -2.43
N GLY A 90 18.03 -5.09 -3.62
CA GLY A 90 17.36 -4.67 -4.85
C GLY A 90 17.44 -3.15 -5.07
N HIS A 91 16.79 -2.69 -6.11
CA HIS A 91 16.70 -1.27 -6.46
C HIS A 91 15.37 -1.01 -7.18
N PRO A 92 14.87 0.23 -7.16
CA PRO A 92 13.61 0.56 -7.82
C PRO A 92 13.59 0.11 -9.26
N ARG A 93 12.55 -0.61 -9.64
CA ARG A 93 12.34 -1.09 -11.00
C ARG A 93 10.96 -0.67 -11.48
N TRP A 94 10.86 -0.26 -12.73
CA TRP A 94 9.57 -0.08 -13.39
C TRP A 94 8.95 -1.45 -13.68
N SER A 95 7.65 -1.58 -13.46
CA SER A 95 6.88 -2.75 -13.85
C SER A 95 5.60 -2.33 -14.58
N ILE A 96 5.00 -3.28 -15.26
CA ILE A 96 3.72 -3.07 -15.96
C ILE A 96 2.57 -2.80 -14.97
N GLU A 97 2.70 -3.31 -13.75
CA GLU A 97 1.69 -3.22 -12.68
C GLU A 97 1.94 -2.04 -11.76
N ALA A 98 3.18 -1.52 -11.72
CA ALA A 98 3.56 -0.35 -10.95
C ALA A 98 4.29 0.66 -11.85
N LEU A 99 3.56 1.67 -12.33
CA LEU A 99 4.10 2.72 -13.20
C LEU A 99 5.15 3.58 -12.49
N ARG A 100 5.07 3.68 -11.18
CA ARG A 100 5.96 4.51 -10.36
C ARG A 100 5.88 4.09 -8.90
N THR A 101 7.01 4.18 -8.22
CA THR A 101 7.08 4.06 -6.76
C THR A 101 7.60 5.36 -6.13
N VAL A 102 7.18 5.66 -4.91
CA VAL A 102 7.62 6.84 -4.15
C VAL A 102 7.55 6.55 -2.66
N PHE A 103 8.56 7.00 -1.90
CA PHE A 103 8.47 7.04 -0.45
C PHE A 103 7.79 8.31 0.01
N VAL A 104 6.74 8.17 0.83
CA VAL A 104 5.95 9.29 1.35
C VAL A 104 5.88 9.25 2.87
N THR A 105 5.85 10.43 3.50
CA THR A 105 5.42 10.56 4.90
C THR A 105 3.90 10.46 4.99
N ALA A 106 3.37 10.38 6.19
CA ALA A 106 1.92 10.36 6.44
C ALA A 106 1.20 11.57 5.81
N GLU A 107 1.81 12.76 5.87
CA GLU A 107 1.27 14.00 5.31
C GLU A 107 1.43 14.07 3.78
N GLY A 108 2.44 13.36 3.26
CA GLY A 108 2.78 13.33 1.84
C GLY A 108 1.94 12.37 1.00
N ILE A 109 1.00 11.63 1.59
CA ILE A 109 0.16 10.68 0.86
C ILE A 109 -0.65 11.40 -0.23
N PRO A 110 -0.51 11.02 -1.51
CA PRO A 110 -1.20 11.68 -2.60
C PRO A 110 -2.72 11.67 -2.43
N ARG A 111 -3.40 12.73 -2.88
CA ARG A 111 -4.87 12.79 -2.86
C ARG A 111 -5.52 11.72 -3.74
N THR A 112 -4.78 11.25 -4.74
CA THR A 112 -5.16 10.16 -5.65
C THR A 112 -4.78 8.77 -5.12
N ALA A 113 -4.39 8.65 -3.84
CA ALA A 113 -4.29 7.38 -3.17
C ALA A 113 -5.68 6.77 -2.95
N PHE A 114 -5.77 5.46 -3.04
CA PHE A 114 -7.03 4.77 -2.75
C PHE A 114 -7.53 5.11 -1.34
N PRO A 115 -8.85 5.21 -1.13
CA PRO A 115 -9.42 5.66 0.15
C PRO A 115 -8.93 4.87 1.37
N TRP A 116 -8.67 3.58 1.18
CA TRP A 116 -8.20 2.69 2.23
C TRP A 116 -6.68 2.78 2.49
N CYS A 117 -5.90 3.29 1.52
CA CYS A 117 -4.44 3.33 1.60
C CYS A 117 -3.95 4.19 2.76
N ARG A 118 -4.54 5.36 2.97
CA ARG A 118 -4.12 6.31 4.02
C ARG A 118 -4.10 5.67 5.41
N GLN A 119 -5.15 4.95 5.77
CA GLN A 119 -5.24 4.31 7.07
C GLN A 119 -4.18 3.20 7.22
N ARG A 120 -3.95 2.42 6.17
CA ARG A 120 -2.91 1.37 6.16
C ARG A 120 -1.51 1.95 6.33
N VAL A 121 -1.23 3.13 5.75
CA VAL A 121 0.05 3.84 5.93
C VAL A 121 0.22 4.30 7.39
N TYR A 122 -0.82 4.92 7.99
CA TYR A 122 -0.75 5.33 9.40
C TYR A 122 -0.51 4.15 10.34
N ASP A 123 -1.23 3.06 10.12
CA ASP A 123 -1.08 1.85 10.93
C ASP A 123 0.31 1.22 10.76
N ALA A 124 0.87 1.26 9.54
CA ALA A 124 2.22 0.77 9.26
C ALA A 124 3.31 1.59 9.97
N LEU A 125 3.19 2.93 9.95
CA LEU A 125 4.10 3.81 10.67
C LEU A 125 4.00 3.61 12.18
N ALA A 126 2.79 3.55 12.73
CA ALA A 126 2.59 3.24 14.15
C ALA A 126 3.14 1.85 14.51
N ARG A 127 2.99 0.86 13.61
CA ARG A 127 3.54 -0.48 13.81
C ARG A 127 5.07 -0.48 13.81
N SER A 128 5.72 0.34 12.98
CA SER A 128 7.17 0.50 12.97
C SER A 128 7.72 1.12 14.27
N GLU A 129 6.90 1.89 14.98
CA GLU A 129 7.19 2.46 16.30
C GLU A 129 6.80 1.54 17.46
N GLY A 130 6.37 0.30 17.20
CA GLY A 130 6.10 -0.73 18.21
C GLY A 130 4.62 -0.93 18.57
N ALA A 131 3.68 -0.24 17.89
CA ALA A 131 2.26 -0.49 18.12
C ALA A 131 1.87 -1.93 17.78
N PRO A 132 0.85 -2.53 18.44
CA PRO A 132 0.38 -3.88 18.13
C PRO A 132 -0.30 -3.92 16.76
N PRO A 133 -0.41 -5.13 16.14
CA PRO A 133 -1.20 -5.31 14.93
C PRO A 133 -2.67 -4.94 15.15
N VAL A 134 -3.30 -4.43 14.09
CA VAL A 134 -4.70 -3.99 14.15
C VAL A 134 -5.63 -4.89 13.34
N HIS A 135 -6.92 -4.90 13.69
CA HIS A 135 -7.98 -5.41 12.83
C HIS A 135 -8.93 -4.26 12.51
N ARG A 136 -9.14 -3.98 11.23
CA ARG A 136 -10.00 -2.89 10.79
C ARG A 136 -11.02 -3.35 9.77
N VAL A 137 -12.21 -2.74 9.81
CA VAL A 137 -13.22 -2.89 8.77
C VAL A 137 -13.17 -1.65 7.88
N GLN A 138 -12.95 -1.84 6.59
CA GLN A 138 -12.87 -0.78 5.59
C GLN A 138 -14.08 -0.84 4.66
N PRO A 139 -15.07 0.06 4.81
CA PRO A 139 -16.27 0.03 3.97
C PRO A 139 -15.95 0.51 2.54
N ILE A 140 -16.34 -0.29 1.54
CA ILE A 140 -16.38 0.14 0.14
C ILE A 140 -17.84 0.40 -0.22
N THR A 141 -18.17 1.67 -0.36
CA THR A 141 -19.51 2.12 -0.74
C THR A 141 -19.46 2.78 -2.13
N PRO A 142 -20.60 2.86 -2.85
CA PRO A 142 -20.63 3.63 -4.10
C PRO A 142 -20.15 5.08 -3.94
N ARG A 143 -20.42 5.71 -2.78
CA ARG A 143 -19.91 7.06 -2.46
C ARG A 143 -18.39 7.12 -2.39
N THR A 144 -17.77 6.10 -1.79
CA THR A 144 -16.29 5.99 -1.73
C THR A 144 -15.69 5.88 -3.11
N VAL A 145 -16.30 5.08 -3.99
CA VAL A 145 -15.85 4.91 -5.39
C VAL A 145 -16.00 6.21 -6.17
N VAL A 146 -17.16 6.87 -6.08
CA VAL A 146 -17.40 8.16 -6.76
C VAL A 146 -16.43 9.24 -6.25
N ALA A 147 -16.23 9.38 -4.95
CA ALA A 147 -15.31 10.37 -4.39
C ALA A 147 -13.87 10.15 -4.86
N PHE A 148 -13.44 8.90 -4.97
CA PHE A 148 -12.13 8.56 -5.51
C PHE A 148 -12.03 8.91 -7.00
N SER A 149 -13.01 8.55 -7.82
CA SER A 149 -13.03 8.86 -9.26
C SER A 149 -13.00 10.37 -9.51
N THR A 150 -13.73 11.16 -8.73
CA THR A 150 -13.74 12.62 -8.85
C THR A 150 -12.42 13.26 -8.41
N SER A 151 -11.70 12.67 -7.46
CA SER A 151 -10.38 13.17 -7.05
C SER A 151 -9.35 13.09 -8.19
N TRP A 152 -9.45 12.08 -9.03
CA TRP A 152 -8.62 11.94 -10.23
C TRP A 152 -8.93 13.00 -11.28
N LEU A 153 -10.20 13.26 -11.54
CA LEU A 153 -10.63 14.27 -12.51
C LEU A 153 -10.21 15.68 -12.08
N ALA A 154 -10.17 15.95 -10.78
CA ALA A 154 -9.80 17.24 -10.22
C ALA A 154 -8.28 17.43 -10.02
N THR A 155 -7.46 16.39 -10.27
CA THR A 155 -6.02 16.48 -10.01
C THR A 155 -5.28 16.82 -11.30
N PRO A 156 -4.58 17.97 -11.38
CA PRO A 156 -3.75 18.34 -12.52
C PRO A 156 -2.67 17.28 -12.78
N LEU A 157 -2.40 16.98 -14.06
CA LEU A 157 -1.44 15.96 -14.50
C LEU A 157 -0.01 16.17 -13.97
N ASP A 158 0.40 17.40 -13.74
CA ASP A 158 1.70 17.77 -13.18
C ASP A 158 1.84 17.34 -11.70
N ARG A 159 0.74 17.26 -10.94
CA ARG A 159 0.72 16.72 -9.56
C ARG A 159 0.81 15.20 -9.52
N LEU A 160 0.39 14.53 -10.58
CA LEU A 160 0.57 13.08 -10.73
C LEU A 160 2.05 12.71 -10.91
N ARG A 161 2.85 13.64 -11.44
CA ARG A 161 4.28 13.44 -11.65
C ARG A 161 5.13 13.53 -10.38
N GLY A 162 4.56 13.87 -9.23
CA GLY A 162 5.29 14.05 -7.96
C GLY A 162 6.54 14.91 -8.17
N ARG A 163 6.74 15.92 -7.39
CA ARG A 163 8.00 16.68 -7.40
C ARG A 163 9.12 15.71 -7.03
N GLY A 164 9.90 15.28 -8.02
CA GLY A 164 11.15 14.60 -7.77
C GLY A 164 12.01 15.55 -6.93
N HIS A 165 12.27 15.17 -5.71
CA HIS A 165 13.33 15.77 -4.92
C HIS A 165 14.62 15.50 -5.70
N ARG A 166 15.15 16.54 -6.37
CA ARG A 166 16.49 16.52 -6.92
C ARG A 166 17.40 16.44 -5.71
N ASP A 167 17.93 15.27 -5.50
CA ASP A 167 19.07 15.09 -4.60
C ASP A 167 20.22 15.92 -5.21
N THR A 168 20.37 17.15 -4.73
CA THR A 168 21.55 17.95 -5.03
C THR A 168 22.68 17.37 -4.21
N GLY A 169 23.36 16.37 -4.79
CA GLY A 169 24.67 15.94 -4.32
C GLY A 169 25.58 17.16 -4.23
N GLN A 170 25.94 17.54 -3.03
CA GLN A 170 27.10 18.36 -2.76
C GLN A 170 28.25 17.48 -2.30
N ARG A 171 29.29 17.61 -3.04
CA ARG A 171 30.68 17.15 -2.99
C ARG A 171 31.26 16.97 -1.57
#